data_ec9e7ee7a4accfc90ee82faf756d6462
#
_entry.id   ec9e7ee7a4accfc90ee82faf756d6462
#
_cell.length_a   1.000
_cell.length_b   1.000
_cell.length_c   1.000
_cell.angle_alpha   90.00
_cell.angle_beta   90.00
_cell.angle_gamma   90.00
#
_symmetry.space_group_name_H-M   'P 1'
#
loop_
_entity.id
_entity.type
_entity.pdbx_description
1 polymer ?
#
loop_
_entity_poly.entity_id
_entity_poly.type
_entity_poly.pdbx_seq_one_letter_code
_entity_poly.pdbx_strand_id
1 'polypeptide(L)'
;MSQVEAPQAPAADPAAFFAAPPSTPFDLVQAHKRFMANADSTDKFESAVREARAGGNNTMAALGSWVVGDYAKALEAVEGDSELSVFITGMSQYEMGQYDLAVETLSGCEKSGDTALAAATLHALLGANNTDGFKKAHSAANLDAADTLYFAARVLEIERNYEAAMAKLEEVIELDPEHFAGRFRLAFRADLFGDDEAAIRMYESFLLTRPIPVSVLVNLGVLYEDRNDFERACGCFGAVLRRDPNNALARLFFTDSHDSLDMFYDENLELKEDQLMKVLRTPISDFELSVRARNCLSNMDIKSLGDLVSHSEPELLEFKNFGETSLNEIKRVLTQKGLRLGMRREDGSFIIPEEFDAARSVDLEAELAWLGPLSEEMREALELQISTLNLSVRCHRALVERLNLQRVGDILLYSEEDLLGMPNFGITSLNELQNKLVDFGLRLRSGRGEEYSGE
;
A
#
# COMPACT_ATOMS: atom_id res chain seq x y z
N MET A 1 -19.93 17.16 4.58
CA MET A 1 -21.14 16.34 4.71
C MET A 1 -21.20 15.86 6.14
N SER A 2 -22.23 16.22 6.89
CA SER A 2 -22.40 15.86 8.30
C SER A 2 -22.54 14.34 8.42
N GLN A 3 -21.63 13.73 9.18
CA GLN A 3 -21.76 12.34 9.62
C GLN A 3 -23.08 12.25 10.42
N VAL A 4 -24.04 11.52 9.87
CA VAL A 4 -25.22 11.09 10.63
C VAL A 4 -24.72 9.92 11.48
N GLU A 5 -24.41 10.20 12.76
CA GLU A 5 -24.20 9.14 13.74
C GLU A 5 -25.49 8.32 13.83
N ALA A 6 -25.39 7.06 13.42
CA ALA A 6 -26.48 6.11 13.66
C ALA A 6 -26.72 6.02 15.19
N PRO A 7 -27.99 5.95 15.66
CA PRO A 7 -28.29 5.85 17.07
C PRO A 7 -27.62 4.59 17.64
N GLN A 8 -26.62 4.79 18.51
CA GLN A 8 -25.96 3.69 19.20
C GLN A 8 -27.00 2.98 20.08
N ALA A 9 -27.10 1.68 19.92
CA ALA A 9 -27.91 0.86 20.82
C ALA A 9 -27.44 1.06 22.29
N PRO A 10 -28.34 1.09 23.27
CA PRO A 10 -27.94 1.28 24.66
C PRO A 10 -26.97 0.18 25.09
N ALA A 11 -25.92 0.58 25.85
CA ALA A 11 -24.90 -0.34 26.31
C ALA A 11 -25.51 -1.54 27.05
N ALA A 12 -25.14 -2.74 26.65
CA ALA A 12 -25.63 -3.96 27.29
C ALA A 12 -24.97 -4.14 28.68
N ASP A 13 -25.75 -4.46 29.68
CA ASP A 13 -25.25 -4.71 31.04
C ASP A 13 -24.62 -6.12 31.15
N PRO A 14 -23.32 -6.27 31.40
CA PRO A 14 -22.69 -7.56 31.61
C PRO A 14 -23.29 -8.38 32.74
N ALA A 15 -23.80 -7.74 33.81
CA ALA A 15 -24.38 -8.43 34.94
C ALA A 15 -25.55 -9.33 34.53
N ALA A 16 -26.31 -8.94 33.50
CA ALA A 16 -27.43 -9.75 32.97
C ALA A 16 -26.93 -11.07 32.35
N PHE A 17 -25.77 -11.06 31.66
CA PHE A 17 -25.18 -12.28 31.13
C PHE A 17 -24.74 -13.26 32.21
N PHE A 18 -24.11 -12.76 33.26
CA PHE A 18 -23.64 -13.61 34.37
C PHE A 18 -24.77 -14.09 35.30
N ALA A 19 -25.87 -13.34 35.37
CA ALA A 19 -27.04 -13.73 36.14
C ALA A 19 -27.90 -14.81 35.43
N ALA A 20 -28.01 -14.75 34.11
CA ALA A 20 -28.71 -15.69 33.26
C ALA A 20 -27.85 -16.05 32.02
N PRO A 21 -26.91 -16.98 32.19
CA PRO A 21 -25.98 -17.32 31.11
C PRO A 21 -26.69 -18.01 29.95
N PRO A 22 -26.18 -17.84 28.70
CA PRO A 22 -26.65 -18.58 27.55
C PRO A 22 -26.67 -20.09 27.80
N SER A 23 -27.75 -20.73 27.43
CA SER A 23 -27.95 -22.18 27.58
C SER A 23 -27.87 -22.94 26.25
N THR A 24 -27.96 -22.22 25.13
CA THR A 24 -27.86 -22.79 23.79
C THR A 24 -26.80 -22.07 22.96
N PRO A 25 -26.24 -22.71 21.90
CA PRO A 25 -25.38 -22.08 20.93
C PRO A 25 -25.96 -20.81 20.31
N PHE A 26 -27.25 -20.85 19.93
CA PHE A 26 -27.94 -19.69 19.39
C PHE A 26 -27.94 -18.51 20.36
N ASP A 27 -28.31 -18.74 21.64
CA ASP A 27 -28.29 -17.68 22.68
C ASP A 27 -26.90 -17.08 22.87
N LEU A 28 -25.84 -17.90 22.76
CA LEU A 28 -24.45 -17.45 22.88
C LEU A 28 -24.08 -16.56 21.70
N VAL A 29 -24.46 -16.91 20.48
CA VAL A 29 -24.23 -16.06 19.27
C VAL A 29 -25.00 -14.74 19.42
N GLN A 30 -26.24 -14.75 19.92
CA GLN A 30 -26.98 -13.51 20.16
C GLN A 30 -26.32 -12.64 21.25
N ALA A 31 -25.77 -13.27 22.28
CA ALA A 31 -25.01 -12.55 23.32
C ALA A 31 -23.75 -11.90 22.72
N HIS A 32 -23.02 -12.61 21.87
CA HIS A 32 -21.86 -12.05 21.13
C HIS A 32 -22.29 -10.80 20.32
N LYS A 33 -23.30 -10.91 19.45
CA LYS A 33 -23.81 -9.77 18.67
C LYS A 33 -24.16 -8.57 19.58
N ARG A 34 -24.81 -8.81 20.71
CA ARG A 34 -25.26 -7.78 21.64
C ARG A 34 -24.12 -7.07 22.39
N PHE A 35 -23.14 -7.81 22.92
CA PHE A 35 -22.07 -7.25 23.73
C PHE A 35 -20.94 -6.67 22.89
N MET A 36 -20.79 -7.14 21.66
CA MET A 36 -19.76 -6.69 20.73
C MET A 36 -20.26 -5.58 19.76
N ALA A 37 -21.50 -5.11 19.92
CA ALA A 37 -22.09 -4.08 19.04
C ALA A 37 -21.43 -2.70 19.16
N ASN A 38 -20.79 -2.36 20.28
CA ASN A 38 -20.10 -1.09 20.48
C ASN A 38 -18.94 -1.24 21.48
N ALA A 39 -17.96 -0.35 21.40
CA ALA A 39 -16.74 -0.42 22.20
C ALA A 39 -16.99 -0.34 23.71
N ASP A 40 -17.92 0.50 24.17
CA ASP A 40 -18.21 0.68 25.60
C ASP A 40 -18.81 -0.60 26.23
N SER A 41 -19.69 -1.28 25.50
CA SER A 41 -20.24 -2.59 25.92
C SER A 41 -19.15 -3.65 25.96
N THR A 42 -18.26 -3.67 24.96
CA THR A 42 -17.15 -4.61 24.86
C THR A 42 -16.18 -4.46 26.04
N ASP A 43 -15.72 -3.24 26.33
CA ASP A 43 -14.76 -2.98 27.41
C ASP A 43 -15.29 -3.37 28.78
N LYS A 44 -16.58 -3.08 29.04
CA LYS A 44 -17.26 -3.47 30.28
C LYS A 44 -17.40 -5.00 30.37
N PHE A 45 -17.76 -5.64 29.27
CA PHE A 45 -17.93 -7.09 29.23
C PHE A 45 -16.59 -7.82 29.40
N GLU A 46 -15.51 -7.37 28.73
CA GLU A 46 -14.17 -7.92 28.90
C GLU A 46 -13.67 -7.82 30.35
N SER A 47 -13.98 -6.72 31.02
CA SER A 47 -13.62 -6.55 32.44
C SER A 47 -14.36 -7.55 33.32
N ALA A 48 -15.66 -7.75 33.09
CA ALA A 48 -16.46 -8.72 33.85
C ALA A 48 -16.03 -10.18 33.57
N VAL A 49 -15.63 -10.51 32.33
CA VAL A 49 -15.06 -11.83 32.00
C VAL A 49 -13.76 -12.07 32.74
N ARG A 50 -12.89 -11.05 32.84
CA ARG A 50 -11.63 -11.16 33.62
C ARG A 50 -11.88 -11.44 35.11
N GLU A 51 -12.88 -10.78 35.68
CA GLU A 51 -13.30 -11.00 37.07
C GLU A 51 -13.87 -12.41 37.28
N ALA A 52 -14.77 -12.88 36.37
CA ALA A 52 -15.34 -14.22 36.44
C ALA A 52 -14.26 -15.31 36.36
N ARG A 53 -13.26 -15.11 35.53
CA ARG A 53 -12.10 -16.02 35.42
C ARG A 53 -11.28 -16.04 36.71
N ALA A 54 -10.97 -14.88 37.27
CA ALA A 54 -10.27 -14.77 38.54
C ALA A 54 -11.03 -15.43 39.69
N GLY A 55 -12.36 -15.45 39.64
CA GLY A 55 -13.26 -16.11 40.60
C GLY A 55 -13.34 -17.63 40.45
N GLY A 56 -12.67 -18.26 39.49
CA GLY A 56 -12.61 -19.71 39.30
C GLY A 56 -13.89 -20.35 38.73
N ASN A 57 -14.75 -19.57 38.09
CA ASN A 57 -15.97 -20.09 37.43
C ASN A 57 -15.67 -20.48 35.98
N ASN A 58 -15.25 -21.72 35.76
CA ASN A 58 -14.80 -22.21 34.43
C ASN A 58 -15.87 -22.07 33.36
N THR A 59 -17.14 -22.41 33.67
CA THR A 59 -18.23 -22.29 32.69
C THR A 59 -18.44 -20.85 32.23
N MET A 60 -18.48 -19.89 33.18
CA MET A 60 -18.59 -18.47 32.84
C MET A 60 -17.36 -17.94 32.12
N ALA A 61 -16.18 -18.44 32.50
CA ALA A 61 -14.93 -18.11 31.83
C ALA A 61 -14.92 -18.59 30.38
N ALA A 62 -15.41 -19.80 30.10
CA ALA A 62 -15.49 -20.34 28.74
C ALA A 62 -16.47 -19.52 27.89
N LEU A 63 -17.72 -19.31 28.35
CA LEU A 63 -18.75 -18.54 27.66
C LEU A 63 -18.29 -17.10 27.36
N GLY A 64 -17.81 -16.43 28.41
CA GLY A 64 -17.36 -15.06 28.31
C GLY A 64 -16.14 -14.91 27.40
N SER A 65 -15.15 -15.83 27.49
CA SER A 65 -13.97 -15.82 26.62
C SER A 65 -14.32 -16.01 25.17
N TRP A 66 -15.29 -16.89 24.86
CA TRP A 66 -15.78 -17.08 23.50
C TRP A 66 -16.44 -15.80 22.97
N VAL A 67 -17.30 -15.16 23.77
CA VAL A 67 -17.99 -13.91 23.38
C VAL A 67 -16.99 -12.80 23.04
N VAL A 68 -15.89 -12.64 23.78
CA VAL A 68 -14.87 -11.61 23.51
C VAL A 68 -13.84 -12.02 22.44
N GLY A 69 -13.97 -13.23 21.88
CA GLY A 69 -13.06 -13.74 20.86
C GLY A 69 -11.70 -14.23 21.37
N ASP A 70 -11.59 -14.52 22.68
CA ASP A 70 -10.41 -15.14 23.29
C ASP A 70 -10.57 -16.68 23.23
N TYR A 71 -10.49 -17.20 22.00
CA TYR A 71 -10.80 -18.61 21.72
C TYR A 71 -9.86 -19.59 22.40
N ALA A 72 -8.59 -19.24 22.56
CA ALA A 72 -7.64 -20.07 23.28
C ALA A 72 -8.06 -20.29 24.74
N LYS A 73 -8.44 -19.22 25.42
CA LYS A 73 -8.91 -19.32 26.81
C LYS A 73 -10.31 -19.91 26.93
N ALA A 74 -11.14 -19.79 25.90
CA ALA A 74 -12.41 -20.49 25.85
C ALA A 74 -12.21 -22.01 25.83
N LEU A 75 -11.24 -22.51 25.02
CA LEU A 75 -10.87 -23.93 24.95
C LEU A 75 -10.28 -24.46 26.27
N GLU A 76 -9.47 -23.64 26.97
CA GLU A 76 -8.90 -24.03 28.26
C GLU A 76 -9.95 -24.18 29.37
N ALA A 77 -11.05 -23.42 29.27
CA ALA A 77 -12.06 -23.34 30.33
C ALA A 77 -13.33 -24.17 30.05
N VAL A 78 -13.55 -24.60 28.79
CA VAL A 78 -14.74 -25.37 28.42
C VAL A 78 -14.68 -26.79 28.99
N GLU A 79 -15.78 -27.25 29.57
CA GLU A 79 -15.90 -28.58 30.15
C GLU A 79 -17.21 -29.25 29.71
N GLY A 80 -17.18 -30.59 29.58
CA GLY A 80 -18.35 -31.42 29.27
C GLY A 80 -18.68 -31.52 27.79
N ASP A 81 -19.76 -32.29 27.50
CA ASP A 81 -20.15 -32.67 26.12
C ASP A 81 -21.53 -32.12 25.75
N SER A 82 -21.97 -31.03 26.39
CA SER A 82 -23.25 -30.38 26.01
C SER A 82 -23.15 -29.78 24.62
N GLU A 83 -24.29 -29.60 23.93
CA GLU A 83 -24.30 -28.91 22.61
C GLU A 83 -23.58 -27.56 22.65
N LEU A 84 -23.71 -26.82 23.75
CA LEU A 84 -23.03 -25.55 23.98
C LEU A 84 -21.52 -25.73 24.12
N SER A 85 -21.06 -26.75 24.86
CA SER A 85 -19.63 -27.07 24.99
C SER A 85 -19.02 -27.51 23.65
N VAL A 86 -19.74 -28.35 22.90
CA VAL A 86 -19.36 -28.79 21.55
C VAL A 86 -19.24 -27.59 20.59
N PHE A 87 -20.22 -26.68 20.65
CA PHE A 87 -20.21 -25.46 19.84
C PHE A 87 -19.00 -24.56 20.17
N ILE A 88 -18.76 -24.26 21.46
CA ILE A 88 -17.64 -23.44 21.91
C ILE A 88 -16.33 -24.06 21.45
N THR A 89 -16.14 -25.38 21.64
CA THR A 89 -14.94 -26.08 21.25
C THR A 89 -14.73 -26.02 19.73
N GLY A 90 -15.74 -26.44 18.97
CA GLY A 90 -15.64 -26.51 17.51
C GLY A 90 -15.44 -25.15 16.85
N MET A 91 -16.18 -24.11 17.30
CA MET A 91 -16.01 -22.76 16.76
C MET A 91 -14.70 -22.12 17.19
N SER A 92 -14.22 -22.37 18.41
CA SER A 92 -12.91 -21.88 18.83
C SER A 92 -11.78 -22.52 18.01
N GLN A 93 -11.86 -23.84 17.73
CA GLN A 93 -10.93 -24.53 16.84
C GLN A 93 -10.98 -23.95 15.41
N TYR A 94 -12.16 -23.68 14.89
CA TYR A 94 -12.38 -23.05 13.59
C TYR A 94 -11.71 -21.67 13.50
N GLU A 95 -11.96 -20.80 14.47
CA GLU A 95 -11.40 -19.43 14.50
C GLU A 95 -9.88 -19.41 14.71
N MET A 96 -9.33 -20.49 15.31
CA MET A 96 -7.89 -20.70 15.43
C MET A 96 -7.25 -21.39 14.21
N GLY A 97 -8.02 -21.63 13.13
CA GLY A 97 -7.54 -22.28 11.91
C GLY A 97 -7.35 -23.79 12.01
N GLN A 98 -7.81 -24.41 13.10
CA GLN A 98 -7.74 -25.88 13.32
C GLN A 98 -8.94 -26.59 12.69
N TYR A 99 -9.12 -26.42 11.38
CA TYR A 99 -10.34 -26.79 10.67
C TYR A 99 -10.66 -28.29 10.75
N ASP A 100 -9.67 -29.16 10.66
CA ASP A 100 -9.89 -30.62 10.73
C ASP A 100 -10.43 -31.04 12.12
N LEU A 101 -9.86 -30.48 13.18
CA LEU A 101 -10.35 -30.70 14.54
C LEU A 101 -11.76 -30.15 14.74
N ALA A 102 -12.04 -28.98 14.18
CA ALA A 102 -13.39 -28.40 14.23
C ALA A 102 -14.42 -29.31 13.53
N VAL A 103 -14.08 -29.91 12.39
CA VAL A 103 -14.92 -30.88 11.68
C VAL A 103 -15.17 -32.13 12.51
N GLU A 104 -14.14 -32.67 13.17
CA GLU A 104 -14.27 -33.83 14.07
C GLU A 104 -15.23 -33.50 15.25
N THR A 105 -15.00 -32.36 15.90
CA THR A 105 -15.78 -31.91 17.07
C THR A 105 -17.25 -31.68 16.72
N LEU A 106 -17.54 -31.05 15.55
CA LEU A 106 -18.89 -30.69 15.10
C LEU A 106 -19.56 -31.80 14.28
N SER A 107 -18.93 -32.97 14.16
CA SER A 107 -19.45 -34.07 13.32
C SER A 107 -20.84 -34.51 13.76
N GLY A 108 -21.80 -34.50 12.84
CA GLY A 108 -23.19 -34.90 13.08
C GLY A 108 -24.13 -33.82 13.65
N CYS A 109 -23.54 -32.62 13.94
CA CYS A 109 -24.34 -31.50 14.52
C CYS A 109 -25.12 -30.71 13.46
N GLU A 110 -24.97 -30.98 12.16
CA GLU A 110 -25.76 -30.34 11.09
C GLU A 110 -27.26 -30.55 11.22
N LYS A 111 -27.68 -31.59 11.96
CA LYS A 111 -29.08 -31.93 12.20
C LYS A 111 -29.59 -31.45 13.55
N SER A 112 -28.78 -30.70 14.29
CA SER A 112 -29.20 -30.15 15.57
C SER A 112 -30.45 -29.28 15.40
N GLY A 113 -31.29 -29.23 16.46
CA GLY A 113 -32.39 -28.28 16.55
C GLY A 113 -31.94 -26.83 16.71
N ASP A 114 -30.68 -26.63 17.11
CA ASP A 114 -30.04 -25.30 17.22
C ASP A 114 -29.38 -24.90 15.89
N THR A 115 -29.88 -23.79 15.31
CA THR A 115 -29.45 -23.33 13.98
C THR A 115 -27.99 -22.85 13.99
N ALA A 116 -27.49 -22.27 15.08
CA ALA A 116 -26.09 -21.82 15.16
C ALA A 116 -25.12 -23.01 15.20
N LEU A 117 -25.48 -24.10 15.89
CA LEU A 117 -24.66 -25.31 15.89
C LEU A 117 -24.62 -25.99 14.52
N ALA A 118 -25.78 -26.02 13.82
CA ALA A 118 -25.86 -26.54 12.46
C ALA A 118 -25.01 -25.68 11.49
N ALA A 119 -25.10 -24.37 11.57
CA ALA A 119 -24.26 -23.44 10.79
C ALA A 119 -22.77 -23.60 11.08
N ALA A 120 -22.36 -23.74 12.35
CA ALA A 120 -20.99 -23.99 12.76
C ALA A 120 -20.37 -25.23 12.07
N THR A 121 -21.14 -26.31 11.95
CA THR A 121 -20.72 -27.52 11.25
C THR A 121 -20.41 -27.25 9.77
N LEU A 122 -21.26 -26.46 9.10
CA LEU A 122 -21.05 -26.09 7.70
C LEU A 122 -19.84 -25.17 7.51
N HIS A 123 -19.64 -24.23 8.43
CA HIS A 123 -18.42 -23.38 8.41
C HIS A 123 -17.15 -24.21 8.58
N ALA A 124 -17.12 -25.17 9.51
CA ALA A 124 -15.96 -26.04 9.72
C ALA A 124 -15.64 -26.87 8.45
N LEU A 125 -16.67 -27.46 7.81
CA LEU A 125 -16.49 -28.20 6.57
C LEU A 125 -15.97 -27.35 5.43
N LEU A 126 -16.41 -26.10 5.30
CA LEU A 126 -15.90 -25.14 4.32
C LEU A 126 -14.44 -24.73 4.62
N GLY A 127 -14.11 -24.51 5.88
CA GLY A 127 -12.75 -24.21 6.32
C GLY A 127 -11.76 -25.32 6.01
N ALA A 128 -12.16 -26.57 6.23
CA ALA A 128 -11.38 -27.75 5.91
C ALA A 128 -11.35 -28.13 4.40
N ASN A 129 -11.93 -27.30 3.51
CA ASN A 129 -12.09 -27.60 2.08
C ASN A 129 -12.80 -28.92 1.78
N ASN A 130 -13.59 -29.43 2.70
CA ASN A 130 -14.38 -30.65 2.53
C ASN A 130 -15.68 -30.35 1.77
N THR A 131 -15.59 -30.13 0.48
CA THR A 131 -16.72 -29.71 -0.37
C THR A 131 -17.82 -30.78 -0.47
N ASP A 132 -17.47 -32.07 -0.51
CA ASP A 132 -18.44 -33.15 -0.59
C ASP A 132 -19.18 -33.32 0.74
N GLY A 133 -18.45 -33.29 1.84
CA GLY A 133 -19.03 -33.27 3.18
C GLY A 133 -19.98 -32.09 3.38
N PHE A 134 -19.56 -30.91 2.95
CA PHE A 134 -20.36 -29.69 3.02
C PHE A 134 -21.68 -29.82 2.23
N LYS A 135 -21.64 -30.22 0.96
CA LYS A 135 -22.87 -30.39 0.15
C LYS A 135 -23.85 -31.38 0.78
N LYS A 136 -23.32 -32.47 1.32
CA LYS A 136 -24.14 -33.49 2.01
C LYS A 136 -24.75 -32.94 3.31
N ALA A 137 -23.94 -32.30 4.14
CA ALA A 137 -24.40 -31.72 5.41
C ALA A 137 -25.40 -30.57 5.17
N HIS A 138 -25.15 -29.68 4.21
CA HIS A 138 -26.04 -28.58 3.85
C HIS A 138 -27.44 -29.03 3.47
N SER A 139 -27.57 -30.15 2.73
CA SER A 139 -28.88 -30.68 2.35
C SER A 139 -29.73 -31.16 3.53
N ALA A 140 -29.12 -31.41 4.69
CA ALA A 140 -29.76 -31.93 5.90
C ALA A 140 -29.81 -30.91 7.06
N ALA A 141 -29.11 -29.78 6.90
CA ALA A 141 -28.92 -28.79 7.96
C ALA A 141 -30.20 -28.02 8.26
N ASN A 142 -30.46 -27.79 9.56
CA ASN A 142 -31.49 -26.90 10.04
C ASN A 142 -30.90 -25.49 10.24
N LEU A 143 -31.19 -24.57 9.32
CA LEU A 143 -30.63 -23.23 9.28
C LEU A 143 -31.70 -22.17 9.42
N ASP A 144 -31.32 -20.99 9.88
CA ASP A 144 -32.18 -19.83 9.77
C ASP A 144 -32.28 -19.31 8.32
N ALA A 145 -33.07 -18.29 8.06
CA ALA A 145 -33.33 -17.82 6.71
C ALA A 145 -32.08 -17.17 6.07
N ALA A 146 -31.30 -16.41 6.85
CA ALA A 146 -30.10 -15.72 6.37
C ALA A 146 -28.98 -16.72 6.10
N ASP A 147 -28.74 -17.66 7.04
CA ASP A 147 -27.75 -18.74 6.85
C ASP A 147 -28.11 -19.65 5.68
N THR A 148 -29.42 -19.93 5.47
CA THR A 148 -29.89 -20.72 4.33
C THR A 148 -29.46 -20.06 2.99
N LEU A 149 -29.66 -18.77 2.84
CA LEU A 149 -29.24 -18.01 1.66
C LEU A 149 -27.71 -17.95 1.55
N TYR A 150 -27.02 -17.73 2.67
CA TYR A 150 -25.55 -17.67 2.70
C TYR A 150 -24.93 -18.99 2.24
N PHE A 151 -25.34 -20.12 2.81
CA PHE A 151 -24.77 -21.41 2.41
C PHE A 151 -25.19 -21.83 1.00
N ALA A 152 -26.38 -21.42 0.51
CA ALA A 152 -26.73 -21.56 -0.89
C ALA A 152 -25.78 -20.77 -1.80
N ALA A 153 -25.39 -19.56 -1.45
CA ALA A 153 -24.37 -18.79 -2.17
C ALA A 153 -23.02 -19.54 -2.18
N ARG A 154 -22.63 -20.16 -1.05
CA ARG A 154 -21.39 -20.96 -0.96
C ARG A 154 -21.42 -22.20 -1.86
N VAL A 155 -22.57 -22.84 -2.04
CA VAL A 155 -22.74 -23.94 -3.02
C VAL A 155 -22.49 -23.42 -4.43
N LEU A 156 -23.11 -22.27 -4.80
CA LEU A 156 -22.95 -21.67 -6.12
C LEU A 156 -21.48 -21.29 -6.40
N GLU A 157 -20.75 -20.81 -5.39
CA GLU A 157 -19.32 -20.54 -5.52
C GLU A 157 -18.49 -21.80 -5.82
N ILE A 158 -18.78 -22.92 -5.14
CA ILE A 158 -18.15 -24.20 -5.40
C ILE A 158 -18.46 -24.66 -6.83
N GLU A 159 -19.64 -24.36 -7.35
CA GLU A 159 -20.06 -24.63 -8.73
C GLU A 159 -19.55 -23.60 -9.73
N ARG A 160 -18.74 -22.62 -9.28
CA ARG A 160 -18.16 -21.52 -10.07
C ARG A 160 -19.20 -20.59 -10.71
N ASN A 161 -20.42 -20.58 -10.20
CA ASN A 161 -21.47 -19.62 -10.59
C ASN A 161 -21.40 -18.38 -9.70
N TYR A 162 -20.40 -17.55 -9.92
CA TYR A 162 -20.07 -16.41 -9.04
C TYR A 162 -21.10 -15.28 -9.11
N GLU A 163 -21.71 -15.07 -10.29
CA GLU A 163 -22.75 -14.05 -10.48
C GLU A 163 -23.99 -14.38 -9.63
N ALA A 164 -24.47 -15.61 -9.73
CA ALA A 164 -25.60 -16.05 -8.91
C ALA A 164 -25.26 -16.10 -7.40
N ALA A 165 -24.00 -16.42 -7.06
CA ALA A 165 -23.55 -16.39 -5.67
C ALA A 165 -23.57 -14.97 -5.09
N MET A 166 -23.11 -13.97 -5.83
CA MET A 166 -23.15 -12.56 -5.42
C MET A 166 -24.59 -12.09 -5.20
N ALA A 167 -25.50 -12.37 -6.15
CA ALA A 167 -26.91 -12.03 -6.00
C ALA A 167 -27.52 -12.64 -4.71
N LYS A 168 -27.14 -13.89 -4.39
CA LYS A 168 -27.57 -14.52 -3.13
C LYS A 168 -26.97 -13.89 -1.90
N LEU A 169 -25.71 -13.44 -1.95
CA LEU A 169 -25.10 -12.71 -0.83
C LEU A 169 -25.74 -11.35 -0.61
N GLU A 170 -26.16 -10.67 -1.68
CA GLU A 170 -26.94 -9.43 -1.58
C GLU A 170 -28.29 -9.68 -0.89
N GLU A 171 -29.01 -10.75 -1.26
CA GLU A 171 -30.25 -11.16 -0.57
C GLU A 171 -30.02 -11.44 0.94
N VAL A 172 -28.85 -12.01 1.31
CA VAL A 172 -28.47 -12.19 2.73
C VAL A 172 -28.42 -10.86 3.46
N ILE A 173 -27.74 -9.86 2.86
CA ILE A 173 -27.56 -8.53 3.47
C ILE A 173 -28.88 -7.74 3.53
N GLU A 174 -29.75 -7.93 2.55
CA GLU A 174 -31.11 -7.34 2.59
C GLU A 174 -31.93 -7.92 3.73
N LEU A 175 -31.79 -9.23 4.02
CA LEU A 175 -32.53 -9.93 5.07
C LEU A 175 -31.93 -9.67 6.47
N ASP A 176 -30.61 -9.78 6.62
CA ASP A 176 -29.86 -9.51 7.85
C ASP A 176 -28.64 -8.63 7.52
N PRO A 177 -28.78 -7.28 7.62
CA PRO A 177 -27.66 -6.36 7.36
C PRO A 177 -26.45 -6.57 8.28
N GLU A 178 -26.62 -7.22 9.41
CA GLU A 178 -25.55 -7.54 10.37
C GLU A 178 -24.99 -8.97 10.20
N HIS A 179 -25.41 -9.70 9.17
CA HIS A 179 -24.93 -11.05 8.89
C HIS A 179 -23.44 -11.05 8.52
N PHE A 180 -22.61 -11.34 9.52
CA PHE A 180 -21.15 -11.19 9.41
C PHE A 180 -20.56 -11.96 8.21
N ALA A 181 -20.87 -13.26 8.11
CA ALA A 181 -20.29 -14.12 7.06
C ALA A 181 -20.70 -13.68 5.64
N GLY A 182 -21.95 -13.22 5.47
CA GLY A 182 -22.45 -12.68 4.19
C GLY A 182 -21.73 -11.40 3.79
N ARG A 183 -21.65 -10.44 4.70
CA ARG A 183 -20.93 -9.16 4.47
C ARG A 183 -19.45 -9.40 4.15
N PHE A 184 -18.80 -10.22 4.95
CA PHE A 184 -17.39 -10.57 4.72
C PHE A 184 -17.20 -11.22 3.35
N ARG A 185 -18.08 -12.18 2.99
CA ARG A 185 -17.96 -12.88 1.72
C ARG A 185 -18.21 -11.98 0.52
N LEU A 186 -19.15 -11.04 0.63
CA LEU A 186 -19.40 -10.04 -0.40
C LEU A 186 -18.19 -9.12 -0.59
N ALA A 187 -17.60 -8.62 0.50
CA ALA A 187 -16.35 -7.83 0.45
C ALA A 187 -15.20 -8.61 -0.20
N PHE A 188 -15.03 -9.87 0.18
CA PHE A 188 -14.01 -10.75 -0.40
C PHE A 188 -14.23 -11.01 -1.90
N ARG A 189 -15.50 -11.05 -2.35
CA ARG A 189 -15.80 -11.17 -3.78
C ARG A 189 -15.53 -9.90 -4.55
N ALA A 190 -15.85 -8.74 -4.00
CA ALA A 190 -15.52 -7.45 -4.60
C ALA A 190 -14.01 -7.31 -4.82
N ASP A 191 -13.22 -7.67 -3.80
CA ASP A 191 -11.76 -7.73 -3.86
C ASP A 191 -11.27 -8.64 -5.00
N LEU A 192 -11.73 -9.90 -5.06
CA LEU A 192 -11.35 -10.85 -6.11
C LEU A 192 -11.76 -10.41 -7.54
N PHE A 193 -12.76 -9.57 -7.67
CA PHE A 193 -13.18 -8.98 -8.96
C PHE A 193 -12.43 -7.68 -9.30
N GLY A 194 -11.57 -7.19 -8.41
CA GLY A 194 -10.81 -5.96 -8.59
C GLY A 194 -11.62 -4.68 -8.34
N ASP A 195 -12.77 -4.78 -7.64
CA ASP A 195 -13.47 -3.61 -7.11
C ASP A 195 -12.96 -3.29 -5.69
N ASP A 196 -11.69 -2.86 -5.65
CA ASP A 196 -10.99 -2.57 -4.40
C ASP A 196 -11.70 -1.49 -3.59
N GLU A 197 -12.32 -0.51 -4.25
CA GLU A 197 -13.05 0.56 -3.56
C GLU A 197 -14.28 0.03 -2.83
N ALA A 198 -15.05 -0.85 -3.46
CA ALA A 198 -16.17 -1.50 -2.82
C ALA A 198 -15.71 -2.43 -1.69
N ALA A 199 -14.66 -3.23 -1.93
CA ALA A 199 -14.08 -4.12 -0.94
C ALA A 199 -13.61 -3.36 0.30
N ILE A 200 -12.84 -2.27 0.13
CA ILE A 200 -12.36 -1.42 1.24
C ILE A 200 -13.55 -0.87 2.03
N ARG A 201 -14.53 -0.25 1.37
CA ARG A 201 -15.72 0.30 2.08
C ARG A 201 -16.44 -0.77 2.90
N MET A 202 -16.57 -1.99 2.35
CA MET A 202 -17.21 -3.10 3.06
C MET A 202 -16.36 -3.57 4.24
N TYR A 203 -15.06 -3.75 4.07
CA TYR A 203 -14.17 -4.16 5.16
C TYR A 203 -14.04 -3.06 6.24
N GLU A 204 -13.97 -1.78 5.88
CA GLU A 204 -13.97 -0.67 6.85
C GLU A 204 -15.21 -0.67 7.74
N SER A 205 -16.37 -1.11 7.23
CA SER A 205 -17.60 -1.20 8.04
C SER A 205 -17.48 -2.16 9.23
N PHE A 206 -16.55 -3.14 9.16
CA PHE A 206 -16.27 -4.04 10.29
C PHE A 206 -15.39 -3.42 11.37
N LEU A 207 -14.70 -2.30 11.09
CA LEU A 207 -13.87 -1.64 12.09
C LEU A 207 -14.68 -1.04 13.25
N LEU A 208 -15.97 -0.89 13.06
CA LEU A 208 -16.91 -0.42 14.11
C LEU A 208 -17.33 -1.54 15.06
N THR A 209 -17.13 -2.80 14.71
CA THR A 209 -17.46 -3.97 15.52
C THR A 209 -16.27 -4.42 16.38
N ARG A 210 -16.55 -5.12 17.47
CA ARG A 210 -15.53 -5.71 18.36
C ARG A 210 -15.91 -7.15 18.67
N PRO A 211 -14.98 -8.08 18.74
CA PRO A 211 -13.61 -8.00 18.21
C PRO A 211 -13.63 -7.93 16.68
N ILE A 212 -12.69 -7.17 16.09
CA ILE A 212 -12.51 -7.15 14.63
C ILE A 212 -11.85 -8.48 14.24
N PRO A 213 -12.43 -9.26 13.33
CA PRO A 213 -11.80 -10.52 12.89
C PRO A 213 -10.46 -10.31 12.22
N VAL A 214 -9.54 -11.25 12.46
CA VAL A 214 -8.19 -11.20 11.88
C VAL A 214 -8.24 -11.18 10.36
N SER A 215 -9.15 -11.97 9.74
CA SER A 215 -9.31 -12.02 8.29
C SER A 215 -9.71 -10.67 7.68
N VAL A 216 -10.55 -9.91 8.36
CA VAL A 216 -10.91 -8.54 7.92
C VAL A 216 -9.70 -7.62 7.97
N LEU A 217 -8.95 -7.64 9.08
CA LEU A 217 -7.77 -6.79 9.24
C LEU A 217 -6.67 -7.14 8.23
N VAL A 218 -6.45 -8.42 7.97
CA VAL A 218 -5.45 -8.86 7.00
C VAL A 218 -5.83 -8.41 5.58
N ASN A 219 -7.07 -8.70 5.13
CA ASN A 219 -7.50 -8.34 3.78
C ASN A 219 -7.53 -6.83 3.58
N LEU A 220 -8.03 -6.08 4.57
CA LEU A 220 -8.03 -4.62 4.51
C LEU A 220 -6.61 -4.04 4.51
N GLY A 221 -5.70 -4.64 5.29
CA GLY A 221 -4.30 -4.25 5.31
C GLY A 221 -3.62 -4.43 3.95
N VAL A 222 -3.86 -5.57 3.27
CA VAL A 222 -3.35 -5.83 1.92
C VAL A 222 -3.90 -4.81 0.91
N LEU A 223 -5.22 -4.54 0.94
CA LEU A 223 -5.82 -3.55 0.05
C LEU A 223 -5.29 -2.12 0.27
N TYR A 224 -4.94 -1.75 1.52
CA TYR A 224 -4.28 -0.48 1.79
C TYR A 224 -2.83 -0.46 1.28
N GLU A 225 -2.10 -1.58 1.41
CA GLU A 225 -0.74 -1.72 0.88
C GLU A 225 -0.72 -1.58 -0.65
N ASP A 226 -1.63 -2.25 -1.36
CA ASP A 226 -1.78 -2.15 -2.82
C ASP A 226 -2.08 -0.71 -3.30
N ARG A 227 -2.65 0.12 -2.41
CA ARG A 227 -2.88 1.55 -2.66
C ARG A 227 -1.77 2.46 -2.16
N ASN A 228 -0.66 1.93 -1.70
CA ASN A 228 0.45 2.64 -1.07
C ASN A 228 0.03 3.44 0.19
N ASP A 229 -1.06 3.04 0.86
CA ASP A 229 -1.48 3.59 2.15
C ASP A 229 -0.85 2.78 3.29
N PHE A 230 0.47 2.84 3.36
CA PHE A 230 1.26 2.03 4.27
C PHE A 230 0.97 2.32 5.75
N GLU A 231 0.55 3.54 6.10
CA GLU A 231 0.16 3.88 7.48
C GLU A 231 -1.06 3.05 7.93
N ARG A 232 -2.12 3.00 7.11
CA ARG A 232 -3.31 2.22 7.43
C ARG A 232 -3.03 0.72 7.35
N ALA A 233 -2.21 0.28 6.41
CA ALA A 233 -1.77 -1.12 6.32
C ALA A 233 -1.06 -1.55 7.61
N CYS A 234 -0.06 -0.80 8.08
CA CYS A 234 0.61 -1.02 9.36
C CYS A 234 -0.37 -1.03 10.54
N GLY A 235 -1.37 -0.13 10.52
CA GLY A 235 -2.43 -0.09 11.53
C GLY A 235 -3.21 -1.40 11.61
N CYS A 236 -3.60 -1.96 10.46
CA CYS A 236 -4.31 -3.23 10.37
C CYS A 236 -3.46 -4.41 10.85
N PHE A 237 -2.26 -4.58 10.28
CA PHE A 237 -1.38 -5.70 10.66
C PHE A 237 -0.89 -5.59 12.10
N GLY A 238 -0.61 -4.38 12.59
CA GLY A 238 -0.28 -4.14 13.99
C GLY A 238 -1.42 -4.50 14.95
N ALA A 239 -2.69 -4.31 14.53
CA ALA A 239 -3.84 -4.75 15.32
C ALA A 239 -3.92 -6.28 15.42
N VAL A 240 -3.58 -7.01 14.35
CA VAL A 240 -3.47 -8.48 14.37
C VAL A 240 -2.36 -8.91 15.32
N LEU A 241 -1.16 -8.34 15.20
CA LEU A 241 0.01 -8.71 15.99
C LEU A 241 -0.14 -8.41 17.49
N ARG A 242 -0.94 -7.42 17.87
CA ARG A 242 -1.27 -7.18 19.29
C ARG A 242 -2.08 -8.32 19.90
N ARG A 243 -2.88 -9.05 19.11
CA ARG A 243 -3.71 -10.18 19.57
C ARG A 243 -2.99 -11.51 19.43
N ASP A 244 -2.28 -11.70 18.31
CA ASP A 244 -1.47 -12.87 17.99
C ASP A 244 -0.09 -12.43 17.51
N PRO A 245 0.88 -12.28 18.45
CA PRO A 245 2.25 -11.90 18.12
C PRO A 245 2.99 -12.90 17.21
N ASN A 246 2.49 -14.14 17.10
CA ASN A 246 3.11 -15.20 16.31
C ASN A 246 2.49 -15.34 14.91
N ASN A 247 1.54 -14.50 14.54
CA ASN A 247 0.96 -14.52 13.21
C ASN A 247 2.01 -14.17 12.14
N ALA A 248 2.47 -15.21 11.43
CA ALA A 248 3.58 -15.07 10.49
C ALA A 248 3.22 -14.16 9.30
N LEU A 249 1.97 -14.26 8.81
CA LEU A 249 1.48 -13.48 7.68
C LEU A 249 1.41 -11.99 8.04
N ALA A 250 0.76 -11.67 9.17
CA ALA A 250 0.65 -10.29 9.62
C ALA A 250 2.01 -9.66 9.94
N ARG A 251 2.97 -10.46 10.45
CA ARG A 251 4.34 -9.99 10.70
C ARG A 251 5.06 -9.66 9.40
N LEU A 252 4.94 -10.51 8.38
CA LEU A 252 5.55 -10.27 7.07
C LEU A 252 5.04 -8.95 6.48
N PHE A 253 3.74 -8.82 6.29
CA PHE A 253 3.15 -7.62 5.71
C PHE A 253 3.34 -6.36 6.56
N PHE A 254 3.37 -6.50 7.90
CA PHE A 254 3.69 -5.36 8.77
C PHE A 254 5.11 -4.85 8.53
N THR A 255 6.08 -5.76 8.40
CA THR A 255 7.47 -5.37 8.12
C THR A 255 7.58 -4.71 6.76
N ASP A 256 6.99 -5.30 5.73
CA ASP A 256 7.04 -4.78 4.34
C ASP A 256 6.38 -3.38 4.25
N SER A 257 5.20 -3.20 4.86
CA SER A 257 4.51 -1.91 4.90
C SER A 257 5.28 -0.88 5.73
N HIS A 258 5.88 -1.29 6.86
CA HIS A 258 6.68 -0.41 7.72
C HIS A 258 7.96 0.07 7.02
N ASP A 259 8.67 -0.85 6.37
CA ASP A 259 9.89 -0.52 5.62
C ASP A 259 9.55 0.40 4.43
N SER A 260 8.35 0.23 3.84
CA SER A 260 7.83 1.11 2.78
C SER A 260 7.49 2.52 3.27
N LEU A 261 7.13 2.71 4.55
CA LEU A 261 6.96 4.04 5.15
C LEU A 261 8.30 4.80 5.26
N ASP A 262 9.38 4.06 5.58
CA ASP A 262 10.72 4.64 5.71
C ASP A 262 11.46 4.70 4.36
N MET A 263 10.99 3.99 3.33
CA MET A 263 11.49 4.13 1.98
C MET A 263 11.02 5.48 1.41
N PHE A 264 11.81 6.49 1.69
CA PHE A 264 11.78 7.72 0.91
C PHE A 264 12.31 7.37 -0.48
N TYR A 265 11.43 6.87 -1.35
CA TYR A 265 11.72 6.81 -2.77
C TYR A 265 11.67 8.25 -3.28
N ASP A 266 12.80 8.92 -3.17
CA ASP A 266 12.99 10.23 -3.79
C ASP A 266 13.23 10.00 -5.28
N GLU A 267 12.13 9.95 -6.04
CA GLU A 267 12.14 9.86 -7.50
C GLU A 267 13.06 10.95 -8.10
N ASN A 268 13.14 12.10 -7.44
CA ASN A 268 14.05 13.18 -7.80
C ASN A 268 15.52 12.83 -7.50
N LEU A 269 15.78 12.04 -6.46
CA LEU A 269 17.14 11.59 -6.13
C LEU A 269 17.62 10.59 -7.16
N GLU A 270 16.81 9.62 -7.56
CA GLU A 270 17.15 8.63 -8.59
C GLU A 270 17.35 9.29 -9.95
N LEU A 271 16.48 10.22 -10.33
CA LEU A 271 16.64 11.02 -11.55
C LEU A 271 17.95 11.81 -11.52
N LYS A 272 18.31 12.41 -10.37
CA LYS A 272 19.59 13.12 -10.21
C LYS A 272 20.79 12.17 -10.26
N GLU A 273 20.67 10.97 -9.69
CA GLU A 273 21.72 9.94 -9.78
C GLU A 273 21.93 9.49 -11.23
N ASP A 274 20.84 9.19 -11.96
CA ASP A 274 20.91 8.81 -13.37
C ASP A 274 21.51 9.91 -14.24
N GLN A 275 21.13 11.16 -13.98
CA GLN A 275 21.67 12.32 -14.69
C GLN A 275 23.15 12.54 -14.34
N LEU A 276 23.51 12.44 -13.07
CA LEU A 276 24.90 12.50 -12.62
C LEU A 276 25.74 11.41 -13.31
N MET A 277 25.23 10.19 -13.36
CA MET A 277 25.93 9.08 -14.02
C MET A 277 26.12 9.30 -15.53
N LYS A 278 25.18 9.93 -16.21
CA LYS A 278 25.34 10.34 -17.62
C LYS A 278 26.47 11.36 -17.79
N VAL A 279 26.48 12.40 -16.92
CA VAL A 279 27.52 13.42 -16.93
C VAL A 279 28.90 12.82 -16.60
N LEU A 280 28.99 11.94 -15.63
CA LEU A 280 30.23 11.27 -15.24
C LEU A 280 30.82 10.38 -16.34
N ARG A 281 30.01 9.87 -17.26
CA ARG A 281 30.46 9.09 -18.44
C ARG A 281 31.05 9.95 -19.56
N THR A 282 30.92 11.28 -19.48
CA THR A 282 31.48 12.18 -20.52
C THR A 282 33.00 12.02 -20.61
N PRO A 283 33.53 11.77 -21.81
CA PRO A 283 34.97 11.64 -22.00
C PRO A 283 35.71 12.97 -21.73
N ILE A 284 36.89 12.89 -21.14
CA ILE A 284 37.75 14.08 -20.88
C ILE A 284 38.19 14.73 -22.18
N SER A 285 38.25 13.99 -23.32
CA SER A 285 38.57 14.53 -24.64
C SER A 285 37.62 15.64 -25.09
N ASP A 286 36.40 15.66 -24.59
CA ASP A 286 35.36 16.59 -25.03
C ASP A 286 35.47 17.97 -24.36
N PHE A 287 36.43 18.12 -23.45
CA PHE A 287 36.70 19.39 -22.76
C PHE A 287 37.93 20.12 -23.32
N GLU A 288 37.84 21.45 -23.38
CA GLU A 288 38.93 22.32 -23.79
C GLU A 288 39.97 22.41 -22.66
N LEU A 289 40.81 21.36 -22.55
CA LEU A 289 41.93 21.32 -21.63
C LEU A 289 43.24 21.61 -22.38
N SER A 290 44.18 22.26 -21.69
CA SER A 290 45.52 22.43 -22.21
C SER A 290 46.17 21.08 -22.55
N VAL A 291 47.06 21.07 -23.56
CA VAL A 291 47.81 19.87 -23.97
C VAL A 291 48.52 19.23 -22.79
N ARG A 292 49.01 20.06 -21.87
CA ARG A 292 49.69 19.60 -20.65
C ARG A 292 48.73 18.88 -19.69
N ALA A 293 47.57 19.45 -19.39
CA ALA A 293 46.57 18.85 -18.52
C ALA A 293 46.06 17.53 -19.11
N ARG A 294 45.72 17.52 -20.42
CA ARG A 294 45.27 16.33 -21.14
C ARG A 294 46.30 15.20 -21.11
N ASN A 295 47.56 15.48 -21.38
CA ASN A 295 48.64 14.48 -21.36
C ASN A 295 48.85 13.92 -19.93
N CYS A 296 48.73 14.77 -18.89
CA CYS A 296 48.86 14.30 -17.53
C CYS A 296 47.69 13.36 -17.16
N LEU A 297 46.45 13.72 -17.47
CA LEU A 297 45.27 12.89 -17.21
C LEU A 297 45.31 11.55 -17.96
N SER A 298 45.77 11.59 -19.23
CA SER A 298 45.98 10.37 -20.03
C SER A 298 47.03 9.43 -19.44
N ASN A 299 48.12 9.98 -18.87
CA ASN A 299 49.17 9.20 -18.21
C ASN A 299 48.67 8.57 -16.87
N MET A 300 47.64 9.12 -16.31
CA MET A 300 46.95 8.62 -15.07
C MET A 300 45.81 7.65 -15.39
N ASP A 301 45.63 7.31 -16.68
CA ASP A 301 44.53 6.48 -17.20
C ASP A 301 43.10 7.03 -16.86
N ILE A 302 43.01 8.35 -16.63
CA ILE A 302 41.76 9.06 -16.38
C ILE A 302 41.14 9.41 -17.73
N LYS A 303 40.00 8.77 -18.07
CA LYS A 303 39.36 8.88 -19.40
C LYS A 303 38.02 9.59 -19.37
N SER A 304 37.31 9.55 -18.24
CA SER A 304 35.98 10.13 -18.04
C SER A 304 35.97 11.14 -16.90
N LEU A 305 34.91 11.96 -16.84
CA LEU A 305 34.67 12.81 -15.66
C LEU A 305 34.53 11.99 -14.39
N GLY A 306 33.91 10.81 -14.46
CA GLY A 306 33.77 9.90 -13.32
C GLY A 306 35.10 9.44 -12.75
N ASP A 307 36.08 9.11 -13.65
CA ASP A 307 37.42 8.78 -13.20
C ASP A 307 38.09 9.99 -12.52
N LEU A 308 37.91 11.19 -13.10
CA LEU A 308 38.52 12.42 -12.61
C LEU A 308 37.98 12.81 -11.22
N VAL A 309 36.65 12.81 -11.01
CA VAL A 309 36.03 13.18 -9.72
C VAL A 309 36.25 12.12 -8.63
N SER A 310 36.68 10.92 -9.02
CA SER A 310 37.04 9.86 -8.06
C SER A 310 38.37 10.16 -7.34
N HIS A 311 39.20 11.04 -7.90
CA HIS A 311 40.48 11.43 -7.31
C HIS A 311 40.33 12.69 -6.45
N SER A 312 41.08 12.74 -5.37
CA SER A 312 41.23 13.93 -4.53
C SER A 312 42.30 14.89 -5.09
N GLU A 313 42.25 16.15 -4.67
CA GLU A 313 43.25 17.15 -5.06
C GLU A 313 44.70 16.76 -4.70
N PRO A 314 44.98 16.25 -3.46
CA PRO A 314 46.30 15.79 -3.10
C PRO A 314 46.80 14.66 -3.99
N GLU A 315 45.94 13.68 -4.31
CA GLU A 315 46.33 12.56 -5.20
C GLU A 315 46.73 13.03 -6.59
N LEU A 316 46.03 14.00 -7.19
CA LEU A 316 46.34 14.56 -8.48
C LEU A 316 47.68 15.34 -8.45
N LEU A 317 47.99 16.03 -7.36
CA LEU A 317 49.22 16.79 -7.21
C LEU A 317 50.47 15.92 -6.97
N GLU A 318 50.32 14.68 -6.51
CA GLU A 318 51.41 13.72 -6.34
C GLU A 318 51.99 13.23 -7.69
N PHE A 319 51.19 13.35 -8.79
CA PHE A 319 51.65 12.89 -10.09
C PHE A 319 52.70 13.79 -10.71
N LYS A 320 53.75 13.16 -11.25
CA LYS A 320 54.85 13.85 -11.86
C LYS A 320 54.38 14.68 -13.06
N ASN A 321 54.75 15.96 -13.07
CA ASN A 321 54.39 16.98 -14.09
C ASN A 321 52.95 17.52 -14.02
N PHE A 322 52.15 17.12 -13.03
CA PHE A 322 50.87 17.75 -12.71
C PHE A 322 51.08 18.88 -11.69
N GLY A 323 50.58 20.05 -11.94
CA GLY A 323 50.81 21.22 -11.08
C GLY A 323 49.52 22.03 -10.86
N GLU A 324 49.59 23.02 -9.96
CA GLU A 324 48.45 23.87 -9.55
C GLU A 324 47.73 24.52 -10.75
N THR A 325 48.46 24.89 -11.83
CA THR A 325 47.86 25.48 -13.03
C THR A 325 46.89 24.50 -13.71
N SER A 326 47.29 23.22 -13.85
CA SER A 326 46.46 22.16 -14.43
C SER A 326 45.30 21.79 -13.50
N LEU A 327 45.54 21.80 -12.17
CA LEU A 327 44.49 21.57 -11.16
C LEU A 327 43.42 22.66 -11.23
N ASN A 328 43.80 23.92 -11.32
CA ASN A 328 42.85 25.04 -11.41
C ASN A 328 42.05 25.02 -12.71
N GLU A 329 42.63 24.59 -13.82
CA GLU A 329 41.96 24.39 -15.10
C GLU A 329 40.89 23.29 -14.97
N ILE A 330 41.21 22.16 -14.36
CA ILE A 330 40.31 21.06 -14.11
C ILE A 330 39.19 21.47 -13.16
N LYS A 331 39.49 22.14 -12.04
CA LYS A 331 38.48 22.65 -11.10
C LYS A 331 37.50 23.57 -11.80
N ARG A 332 37.95 24.41 -12.71
CA ARG A 332 37.06 25.30 -13.46
C ARG A 332 36.09 24.52 -14.36
N VAL A 333 36.58 23.49 -15.05
CA VAL A 333 35.74 22.60 -15.87
C VAL A 333 34.73 21.85 -15.02
N LEU A 334 35.15 21.29 -13.87
CA LEU A 334 34.25 20.56 -12.96
C LEU A 334 33.20 21.48 -12.35
N THR A 335 33.60 22.69 -11.92
CA THR A 335 32.65 23.69 -11.34
C THR A 335 31.57 24.11 -12.35
N GLN A 336 31.94 24.27 -13.63
CA GLN A 336 30.97 24.56 -14.70
C GLN A 336 29.89 23.48 -14.85
N LYS A 337 30.22 22.24 -14.49
CA LYS A 337 29.31 21.08 -14.51
C LYS A 337 28.72 20.76 -13.13
N GLY A 338 28.90 21.65 -12.15
CA GLY A 338 28.40 21.40 -10.76
C GLY A 338 29.14 20.27 -10.05
N LEU A 339 30.34 19.87 -10.54
CA LEU A 339 31.09 18.76 -9.99
C LEU A 339 32.34 19.27 -9.20
N ARG A 340 32.89 18.39 -8.36
CA ARG A 340 34.10 18.62 -7.61
C ARG A 340 34.97 17.37 -7.54
N LEU A 341 36.22 17.51 -7.19
CA LEU A 341 37.12 16.37 -6.94
C LEU A 341 36.74 15.66 -5.62
N GLY A 342 37.05 14.37 -5.54
CA GLY A 342 36.80 13.58 -4.33
C GLY A 342 35.32 13.25 -4.08
N MET A 343 34.52 13.09 -5.12
CA MET A 343 33.07 12.80 -4.99
C MET A 343 32.76 11.31 -4.81
N ARG A 344 33.72 10.41 -4.90
CA ARG A 344 33.49 8.98 -4.72
C ARG A 344 33.53 8.60 -3.25
N ARG A 345 32.54 7.84 -2.78
CA ARG A 345 32.52 7.26 -1.43
C ARG A 345 33.29 5.95 -1.36
N GLU A 346 33.56 5.48 -0.15
CA GLU A 346 34.26 4.20 0.09
C GLU A 346 33.47 2.98 -0.43
N ASP A 347 32.14 3.06 -0.49
CA ASP A 347 31.23 2.05 -1.05
C ASP A 347 31.20 2.03 -2.59
N GLY A 348 31.90 2.98 -3.23
CA GLY A 348 31.98 3.12 -4.68
C GLY A 348 30.89 4.01 -5.30
N SER A 349 29.91 4.48 -4.52
CA SER A 349 28.89 5.43 -4.96
C SER A 349 29.45 6.85 -5.09
N PHE A 350 28.74 7.73 -5.81
CA PHE A 350 29.10 9.13 -5.92
C PHE A 350 28.24 10.01 -5.01
N ILE A 351 28.85 11.04 -4.44
CA ILE A 351 28.14 12.08 -3.69
C ILE A 351 27.45 12.99 -4.69
N ILE A 352 26.13 13.14 -4.60
CA ILE A 352 25.39 14.13 -5.39
C ILE A 352 25.58 15.49 -4.70
N PRO A 353 26.20 16.49 -5.35
CA PRO A 353 26.31 17.82 -4.77
C PRO A 353 24.92 18.47 -4.64
N GLU A 354 24.66 19.20 -3.56
CA GLU A 354 23.42 19.96 -3.37
C GLU A 354 23.18 20.97 -4.52
N GLU A 355 24.27 21.49 -5.11
CA GLU A 355 24.27 22.43 -6.22
C GLU A 355 24.23 21.74 -7.59
N PHE A 356 24.17 20.39 -7.64
CA PHE A 356 24.12 19.65 -8.89
C PHE A 356 22.78 19.89 -9.56
N ASP A 357 22.80 20.74 -10.56
CA ASP A 357 21.68 20.97 -11.46
C ASP A 357 22.01 20.29 -12.78
N ALA A 358 21.28 19.23 -13.09
CA ALA A 358 21.48 18.48 -14.32
C ALA A 358 21.21 19.33 -15.57
N ALA A 359 20.35 20.32 -15.48
CA ALA A 359 20.09 21.28 -16.52
C ALA A 359 21.32 22.17 -16.82
N ARG A 360 22.16 22.46 -15.81
CA ARG A 360 23.47 23.12 -16.00
C ARG A 360 24.53 22.24 -16.64
N SER A 361 24.37 20.91 -16.52
CA SER A 361 25.37 19.95 -17.03
C SER A 361 25.10 19.53 -18.48
N VAL A 362 23.88 19.72 -18.97
CA VAL A 362 23.49 19.52 -20.37
C VAL A 362 23.82 20.80 -21.13
N ASP A 363 24.49 20.68 -22.26
CA ASP A 363 24.62 21.79 -23.19
C ASP A 363 23.24 22.04 -23.83
N LEU A 364 22.48 22.95 -23.22
CA LEU A 364 21.09 23.22 -23.58
C LEU A 364 20.96 23.62 -25.05
N GLU A 365 21.99 24.33 -25.59
CA GLU A 365 22.01 24.70 -27.02
C GLU A 365 22.19 23.48 -27.93
N ALA A 366 23.00 22.50 -27.51
CA ALA A 366 23.19 21.26 -28.27
C ALA A 366 21.94 20.38 -28.25
N GLU A 367 21.29 20.25 -27.12
CA GLU A 367 20.04 19.48 -26.97
C GLU A 367 18.85 20.15 -27.68
N LEU A 368 18.85 21.47 -27.78
CA LEU A 368 17.81 22.25 -28.47
C LEU A 368 18.18 22.54 -29.96
N ALA A 369 19.22 21.91 -30.51
CA ALA A 369 19.62 22.07 -31.92
C ALA A 369 18.48 21.78 -32.91
N TRP A 370 17.50 20.95 -32.53
CA TRP A 370 16.30 20.66 -33.29
C TRP A 370 15.37 21.87 -33.50
N LEU A 371 15.45 22.91 -32.65
CA LEU A 371 14.73 24.19 -32.81
C LEU A 371 15.29 25.07 -33.93
N GLY A 372 16.49 24.74 -34.42
CA GLY A 372 17.21 25.57 -35.36
C GLY A 372 17.99 26.73 -34.69
N PRO A 373 18.44 27.75 -35.45
CA PRO A 373 19.22 28.84 -34.90
C PRO A 373 18.39 29.66 -33.89
N LEU A 374 18.83 29.70 -32.63
CA LEU A 374 18.20 30.45 -31.57
C LEU A 374 18.46 31.95 -31.70
N SER A 375 17.40 32.76 -31.73
CA SER A 375 17.50 34.21 -31.62
C SER A 375 17.94 34.65 -30.20
N GLU A 376 18.40 35.90 -30.05
CA GLU A 376 18.82 36.43 -28.76
C GLU A 376 17.61 36.50 -27.79
N GLU A 377 16.42 36.81 -28.31
CA GLU A 377 15.15 36.80 -27.55
C GLU A 377 14.76 35.39 -27.08
N MET A 378 14.97 34.36 -27.91
CA MET A 378 14.72 32.96 -27.54
C MET A 378 15.70 32.51 -26.43
N ARG A 379 17.00 32.89 -26.51
CA ARG A 379 17.98 32.57 -25.48
C ARG A 379 17.63 33.18 -24.12
N GLU A 380 17.21 34.45 -24.12
CA GLU A 380 16.75 35.10 -22.90
C GLU A 380 15.51 34.41 -22.33
N ALA A 381 14.57 33.98 -23.21
CA ALA A 381 13.38 33.27 -22.79
C ALA A 381 13.66 31.89 -22.15
N LEU A 382 14.70 31.17 -22.63
CA LEU A 382 15.10 29.88 -22.04
C LEU A 382 15.55 29.99 -20.60
N GLU A 383 16.13 31.15 -20.19
CA GLU A 383 16.59 31.40 -18.82
C GLU A 383 15.48 31.91 -17.87
N LEU A 384 14.31 32.25 -18.40
CA LEU A 384 13.19 32.71 -17.58
C LEU A 384 12.66 31.60 -16.65
N GLN A 385 12.22 32.00 -15.47
CA GLN A 385 11.54 31.07 -14.55
C GLN A 385 10.16 30.66 -15.09
N ILE A 386 9.75 29.41 -14.86
CA ILE A 386 8.42 28.89 -15.28
C ILE A 386 7.28 29.74 -14.73
N SER A 387 7.46 30.34 -13.54
CA SER A 387 6.48 31.24 -12.95
C SER A 387 6.11 32.45 -13.83
N THR A 388 7.01 32.89 -14.71
CA THR A 388 6.76 34.03 -15.65
C THR A 388 5.76 33.66 -16.76
N LEU A 389 5.56 32.40 -17.06
CA LEU A 389 4.61 31.93 -18.07
C LEU A 389 3.14 32.11 -17.64
N ASN A 390 2.87 32.41 -16.36
CA ASN A 390 1.52 32.56 -15.81
C ASN A 390 0.60 31.38 -16.16
N LEU A 391 1.08 30.16 -15.93
CA LEU A 391 0.36 28.92 -16.16
C LEU A 391 -0.72 28.70 -15.09
N SER A 392 -1.75 27.93 -15.41
CA SER A 392 -2.73 27.48 -14.43
C SER A 392 -2.04 26.73 -13.28
N VAL A 393 -2.64 26.76 -12.09
CA VAL A 393 -2.12 26.06 -10.90
C VAL A 393 -1.84 24.58 -11.18
N ARG A 394 -2.68 23.95 -12.00
CA ARG A 394 -2.53 22.55 -12.35
C ARG A 394 -1.30 22.31 -13.25
N CYS A 395 -1.12 23.16 -14.26
CA CYS A 395 0.03 23.06 -15.16
C CYS A 395 1.33 23.39 -14.42
N HIS A 396 1.34 24.47 -13.63
CA HIS A 396 2.49 24.86 -12.82
C HIS A 396 2.93 23.79 -11.84
N ARG A 397 1.98 23.17 -11.11
CA ARG A 397 2.29 22.07 -10.19
C ARG A 397 2.90 20.86 -10.90
N ALA A 398 2.40 20.50 -12.06
CA ALA A 398 2.93 19.38 -12.82
C ALA A 398 4.39 19.61 -13.24
N LEU A 399 4.73 20.82 -13.69
CA LEU A 399 6.06 21.16 -14.16
C LEU A 399 7.06 21.44 -13.02
N VAL A 400 6.63 22.17 -11.99
CA VAL A 400 7.55 22.62 -10.92
C VAL A 400 7.59 21.63 -9.75
N GLU A 401 6.43 21.15 -9.24
CA GLU A 401 6.40 20.30 -8.06
C GLU A 401 6.71 18.82 -8.38
N ARG A 402 6.40 18.35 -9.60
CA ARG A 402 6.63 16.95 -9.99
C ARG A 402 7.89 16.74 -10.83
N LEU A 403 8.12 17.56 -11.84
CA LEU A 403 9.32 17.46 -12.68
C LEU A 403 10.50 18.30 -12.15
N ASN A 404 10.28 19.08 -11.09
CA ASN A 404 11.26 19.97 -10.49
C ASN A 404 11.95 20.91 -11.51
N LEU A 405 11.20 21.31 -12.56
CA LEU A 405 11.69 22.21 -13.58
C LEU A 405 11.65 23.64 -13.05
N GLN A 406 12.68 24.43 -13.31
CA GLN A 406 12.78 25.80 -12.83
C GLN A 406 12.69 26.81 -13.96
N ARG A 407 13.24 26.50 -15.12
CA ARG A 407 13.35 27.40 -16.26
C ARG A 407 12.52 26.94 -17.44
N VAL A 408 12.20 27.87 -18.31
CA VAL A 408 11.48 27.59 -19.56
C VAL A 408 12.29 26.64 -20.44
N GLY A 409 13.62 26.76 -20.48
CA GLY A 409 14.49 25.86 -21.23
C GLY A 409 14.40 24.41 -20.80
N ASP A 410 14.20 24.16 -19.50
CA ASP A 410 14.08 22.80 -18.96
C ASP A 410 12.86 22.07 -19.52
N ILE A 411 11.77 22.81 -19.81
CA ILE A 411 10.54 22.26 -20.37
C ILE A 411 10.77 21.70 -21.78
N LEU A 412 11.64 22.33 -22.56
CA LEU A 412 11.90 21.96 -23.94
C LEU A 412 12.75 20.69 -24.10
N LEU A 413 13.31 20.20 -23.02
CA LEU A 413 13.97 18.89 -22.98
C LEU A 413 12.97 17.73 -23.04
N TYR A 414 11.71 17.98 -22.76
CA TYR A 414 10.62 17.00 -22.81
C TYR A 414 9.84 17.11 -24.12
N SER A 415 9.42 15.97 -24.66
CA SER A 415 8.50 15.92 -25.80
C SER A 415 7.04 16.08 -25.34
N GLU A 416 6.14 16.36 -26.28
CA GLU A 416 4.69 16.36 -26.03
C GLU A 416 4.21 15.01 -25.49
N GLU A 417 4.79 13.90 -25.99
CA GLU A 417 4.47 12.55 -25.54
C GLU A 417 4.93 12.30 -24.10
N ASP A 418 6.14 12.78 -23.73
CA ASP A 418 6.66 12.66 -22.37
C ASP A 418 5.76 13.41 -21.36
N LEU A 419 5.32 14.62 -21.72
CA LEU A 419 4.44 15.43 -20.88
C LEU A 419 3.03 14.85 -20.77
N LEU A 420 2.46 14.31 -21.85
CA LEU A 420 1.15 13.65 -21.84
C LEU A 420 1.14 12.32 -21.08
N GLY A 421 2.29 11.66 -21.00
CA GLY A 421 2.47 10.44 -20.19
C GLY A 421 2.42 10.69 -18.66
N MET A 422 2.46 11.96 -18.24
CA MET A 422 2.45 12.30 -16.82
C MET A 422 1.05 12.21 -16.19
N PRO A 423 0.93 11.69 -14.96
CA PRO A 423 -0.34 11.68 -14.23
C PRO A 423 -0.85 13.11 -14.03
N ASN A 424 -2.12 13.36 -14.35
CA ASN A 424 -2.80 14.65 -14.23
C ASN A 424 -2.31 15.79 -15.17
N PHE A 425 -1.44 15.50 -16.15
CA PHE A 425 -1.10 16.42 -17.22
C PHE A 425 -1.83 15.99 -18.51
N GLY A 426 -2.84 16.71 -18.88
CA GLY A 426 -3.70 16.37 -20.04
C GLY A 426 -3.55 17.35 -21.21
N ILE A 427 -4.26 17.05 -22.30
CA ILE A 427 -4.26 17.86 -23.53
C ILE A 427 -4.55 19.35 -23.26
N THR A 428 -5.41 19.68 -22.28
CA THR A 428 -5.70 21.07 -21.92
C THR A 428 -4.48 21.79 -21.37
N SER A 429 -3.70 21.10 -20.49
CA SER A 429 -2.46 21.66 -19.92
C SER A 429 -1.36 21.76 -20.97
N LEU A 430 -1.29 20.78 -21.89
CA LEU A 430 -0.36 20.82 -23.01
C LEU A 430 -0.64 22.02 -23.94
N ASN A 431 -1.89 22.21 -24.35
CA ASN A 431 -2.30 23.33 -25.20
C ASN A 431 -2.05 24.69 -24.52
N GLU A 432 -2.29 24.80 -23.21
CA GLU A 432 -1.97 26.00 -22.43
C GLU A 432 -0.48 26.30 -22.50
N LEU A 433 0.37 25.28 -22.24
CA LEU A 433 1.83 25.39 -22.27
C LEU A 433 2.32 25.77 -23.67
N GLN A 434 1.86 25.10 -24.73
CA GLN A 434 2.24 25.40 -26.11
C GLN A 434 1.92 26.84 -26.48
N ASN A 435 0.73 27.32 -26.15
CA ASN A 435 0.32 28.72 -26.43
C ASN A 435 1.25 29.72 -25.73
N LYS A 436 1.68 29.42 -24.49
CA LYS A 436 2.61 30.28 -23.76
C LYS A 436 4.02 30.26 -24.30
N LEU A 437 4.50 29.12 -24.78
CA LEU A 437 5.82 28.99 -25.41
C LEU A 437 5.87 29.72 -26.77
N VAL A 438 4.80 29.70 -27.54
CA VAL A 438 4.70 30.42 -28.82
C VAL A 438 4.88 31.93 -28.65
N ASP A 439 4.43 32.52 -27.54
CA ASP A 439 4.62 33.93 -27.22
C ASP A 439 6.13 34.32 -27.18
N PHE A 440 7.01 33.33 -26.91
CA PHE A 440 8.46 33.49 -26.87
C PHE A 440 9.17 32.89 -28.12
N GLY A 441 8.42 32.51 -29.15
CA GLY A 441 8.96 31.86 -30.34
C GLY A 441 9.46 30.42 -30.12
N LEU A 442 9.10 29.81 -28.99
CA LEU A 442 9.50 28.47 -28.60
C LEU A 442 8.37 27.46 -28.90
N ARG A 443 8.73 26.20 -29.13
CA ARG A 443 7.78 25.10 -29.33
C ARG A 443 8.27 23.84 -28.63
N LEU A 444 7.34 22.95 -28.30
CA LEU A 444 7.66 21.59 -27.82
C LEU A 444 7.99 20.68 -29.01
N ARG A 445 8.79 19.66 -28.74
CA ARG A 445 9.10 18.59 -29.68
C ARG A 445 7.94 17.58 -29.69
N SER A 446 7.44 17.20 -30.89
CA SER A 446 6.27 16.30 -31.01
C SER A 446 6.60 14.87 -30.62
N GLY A 447 7.84 14.40 -30.78
CA GLY A 447 8.29 13.06 -30.40
C GLY A 447 9.80 12.94 -30.26
N ARG A 448 10.27 11.84 -29.68
CA ARG A 448 11.71 11.53 -29.57
C ARG A 448 12.30 11.28 -30.96
N GLY A 449 13.12 12.17 -31.49
CA GLY A 449 13.82 12.00 -32.76
C GLY A 449 13.45 13.02 -33.84
N GLU A 450 12.76 14.10 -33.50
CA GLU A 450 12.52 15.21 -34.40
C GLU A 450 13.87 15.91 -34.68
N GLU A 451 14.33 15.87 -35.94
CA GLU A 451 15.49 16.59 -36.41
C GLU A 451 15.06 17.89 -37.10
N TYR A 452 15.94 18.91 -37.08
CA TYR A 452 15.69 20.18 -37.75
C TYR A 452 15.58 19.96 -39.28
N SER A 453 14.36 20.06 -39.81
CA SER A 453 14.15 20.16 -41.26
C SER A 453 14.14 21.63 -41.65
N GLY A 454 15.35 22.15 -41.92
CA GLY A 454 15.49 23.54 -42.43
C GLY A 454 14.74 23.74 -43.74
N GLU A 455 13.65 24.50 -43.70
CA GLU A 455 13.11 25.24 -44.85
C GLU A 455 13.49 26.73 -44.75
#